data_c62fa390bec31bacd2327f1271577dc9
#
_entry.id   c62fa390bec31bacd2327f1271577dc9
#
_cell.length_a   1.000
_cell.length_b   1.000
_cell.length_c   1.000
_cell.angle_alpha   90.00
_cell.angle_beta   90.00
_cell.angle_gamma   90.00
#
_symmetry.space_group_name_H-M   'P 1'
#
loop_
_entity.id
_entity.type
_entity.pdbx_description
1 polymer ?
#
loop_
_entity_poly.entity_id
_entity_poly.type
_entity_poly.pdbx_seq_one_letter_code
_entity_poly.pdbx_strand_id
1 'polypeptide(L)'
;PFELIGYLPLKADLEEKLSEYFADVRNRINIVRTKANDEIAKLHKGDELPPGVIKKVTVYIAIKRKLQAGDKMAGRHGNKGVISRVLPQEDMPYLADGTPVDLVLNPLGVPSRMNIGQLLELHLGWAGRGLGEKFKALIEEQADLHRIKDLISKIYKDEKVDGWLKKASDKQVKELANNLQTGVRFASPVFDGATEKDIEEMLELADLDKSGKTTLFDGISGEAFSEEVTVGTMYMLKLHHLVEEKIHARSTGPYSLVTQQPLGGKAQFGGQRLGEMEVWALEAYGAAYSLQEFLTVKSDDVVGITRM
;
A
#
# COMPACT_ATOMS: atom_id res chain seq x y z
N PRO A 1 -8.08 -48.74 -18.72
CA PRO A 1 -9.53 -48.87 -18.88
C PRO A 1 -9.94 -49.23 -20.30
N PHE A 2 -9.16 -48.85 -21.33
CA PHE A 2 -9.49 -49.11 -22.75
C PHE A 2 -9.37 -50.58 -23.16
N GLU A 3 -8.58 -51.37 -22.46
CA GLU A 3 -8.38 -52.82 -22.71
C GLU A 3 -9.50 -53.69 -22.10
N LEU A 4 -10.30 -53.11 -21.20
CA LEU A 4 -11.36 -53.84 -20.47
C LEU A 4 -12.61 -54.12 -21.30
N ILE A 5 -12.80 -53.45 -22.44
CA ILE A 5 -13.97 -53.62 -23.30
C ILE A 5 -14.02 -55.03 -23.91
N GLY A 6 -12.88 -55.60 -24.28
CA GLY A 6 -12.78 -56.98 -24.86
C GLY A 6 -13.11 -58.09 -23.87
N TYR A 7 -13.29 -57.77 -22.58
CA TYR A 7 -13.62 -58.75 -21.50
C TYR A 7 -15.08 -58.65 -21.05
N LEU A 8 -15.84 -57.66 -21.56
CA LEU A 8 -17.24 -57.48 -21.19
C LEU A 8 -18.16 -58.13 -22.19
N PRO A 9 -19.17 -58.94 -21.80
CA PRO A 9 -20.16 -59.58 -22.70
C PRO A 9 -21.16 -58.49 -23.13
N LEU A 10 -20.78 -57.67 -24.14
CA LEU A 10 -21.61 -56.60 -24.68
C LEU A 10 -22.28 -57.05 -25.99
N LYS A 11 -23.45 -56.49 -26.29
CA LYS A 11 -24.06 -56.64 -27.62
C LYS A 11 -23.22 -55.95 -28.68
N ALA A 12 -23.05 -56.54 -29.85
CA ALA A 12 -22.16 -56.07 -30.93
C ALA A 12 -22.36 -54.57 -31.28
N ASP A 13 -23.58 -54.08 -31.31
CA ASP A 13 -23.93 -52.66 -31.60
C ASP A 13 -23.45 -51.70 -30.46
N LEU A 14 -23.40 -52.17 -29.23
CA LEU A 14 -22.90 -51.40 -28.10
C LEU A 14 -21.36 -51.38 -28.03
N GLU A 15 -20.73 -52.46 -28.47
CA GLU A 15 -19.29 -52.61 -28.53
C GLU A 15 -18.70 -51.70 -29.61
N GLU A 16 -19.37 -51.60 -30.78
CA GLU A 16 -18.97 -50.67 -31.85
C GLU A 16 -19.07 -49.21 -31.41
N LYS A 17 -20.21 -48.78 -30.85
CA LYS A 17 -20.39 -47.42 -30.33
C LYS A 17 -19.40 -47.03 -29.23
N LEU A 18 -19.12 -47.96 -28.32
CA LEU A 18 -18.12 -47.73 -27.28
C LEU A 18 -16.72 -47.63 -27.85
N SER A 19 -16.40 -48.46 -28.85
CA SER A 19 -15.10 -48.40 -29.55
C SER A 19 -14.89 -47.06 -30.26
N GLU A 20 -15.91 -46.55 -30.96
CA GLU A 20 -15.86 -45.22 -31.60
C GLU A 20 -15.70 -44.11 -30.57
N TYR A 21 -16.46 -44.14 -29.48
CA TYR A 21 -16.35 -43.14 -28.40
C TYR A 21 -14.98 -43.14 -27.78
N PHE A 22 -14.41 -44.31 -27.50
CA PHE A 22 -13.07 -44.42 -26.94
C PHE A 22 -11.97 -44.01 -27.91
N ALA A 23 -12.18 -44.22 -29.24
CA ALA A 23 -11.29 -43.72 -30.25
C ALA A 23 -11.30 -42.18 -30.29
N ASP A 24 -12.47 -41.54 -30.19
CA ASP A 24 -12.57 -40.07 -30.10
C ASP A 24 -11.91 -39.51 -28.83
N VAL A 25 -12.18 -40.11 -27.68
CA VAL A 25 -11.54 -39.71 -26.41
C VAL A 25 -10.02 -39.86 -26.50
N ARG A 26 -9.51 -40.95 -27.06
CA ARG A 26 -8.06 -41.17 -27.26
C ARG A 26 -7.47 -40.11 -28.15
N ASN A 27 -8.14 -39.76 -29.26
CA ASN A 27 -7.70 -38.69 -30.16
C ASN A 27 -7.67 -37.33 -29.46
N ARG A 28 -8.67 -37.00 -28.65
CA ARG A 28 -8.69 -35.76 -27.85
C ARG A 28 -7.53 -35.73 -26.82
N ILE A 29 -7.27 -36.83 -26.15
CA ILE A 29 -6.15 -36.94 -25.22
C ILE A 29 -4.80 -36.74 -25.96
N ASN A 30 -4.63 -37.34 -27.14
CA ASN A 30 -3.43 -37.20 -27.93
C ASN A 30 -3.23 -35.74 -28.38
N ILE A 31 -4.29 -35.08 -28.85
CA ILE A 31 -4.24 -33.66 -29.23
C ILE A 31 -3.80 -32.79 -28.04
N VAL A 32 -4.37 -33.01 -26.86
CA VAL A 32 -4.00 -32.27 -25.64
C VAL A 32 -2.55 -32.53 -25.25
N ARG A 33 -2.09 -33.80 -25.31
CA ARG A 33 -0.69 -34.17 -25.05
C ARG A 33 0.27 -33.52 -26.03
N THR A 34 -0.05 -33.50 -27.31
CA THR A 34 0.79 -32.85 -28.33
C THR A 34 0.89 -31.35 -28.06
N LYS A 35 -0.24 -30.68 -27.81
CA LYS A 35 -0.25 -29.25 -27.43
C LYS A 35 0.58 -28.97 -26.18
N ALA A 36 0.43 -29.77 -25.14
CA ALA A 36 1.20 -29.61 -23.90
C ALA A 36 2.71 -29.82 -24.16
N ASN A 37 3.08 -30.82 -24.95
CA ASN A 37 4.48 -31.07 -25.31
C ASN A 37 5.07 -29.91 -26.14
N ASP A 38 4.28 -29.34 -27.05
CA ASP A 38 4.71 -28.19 -27.85
C ASP A 38 4.89 -26.92 -26.98
N GLU A 39 4.01 -26.69 -26.01
CA GLU A 39 4.16 -25.61 -25.03
C GLU A 39 5.39 -25.81 -24.13
N ILE A 40 5.60 -27.03 -23.64
CA ILE A 40 6.78 -27.38 -22.86
C ILE A 40 8.06 -27.19 -23.68
N ALA A 41 8.05 -27.61 -24.96
CA ALA A 41 9.19 -27.42 -25.85
C ALA A 41 9.48 -25.94 -26.12
N LYS A 42 8.44 -25.11 -26.26
CA LYS A 42 8.57 -23.64 -26.40
C LYS A 42 9.16 -23.03 -25.12
N LEU A 43 8.70 -23.43 -23.95
CA LEU A 43 9.23 -22.96 -22.67
C LEU A 43 10.71 -23.38 -22.46
N HIS A 44 11.08 -24.60 -22.85
CA HIS A 44 12.46 -25.06 -22.80
C HIS A 44 13.37 -24.38 -23.82
N LYS A 45 12.83 -24.01 -24.98
CA LYS A 45 13.59 -23.31 -26.02
C LYS A 45 13.95 -21.87 -25.61
N GLY A 46 13.18 -21.29 -24.69
CA GLY A 46 13.36 -19.91 -24.24
C GLY A 46 13.04 -18.87 -25.31
N ASP A 47 13.26 -17.61 -25.00
CA ASP A 47 13.09 -16.52 -25.96
C ASP A 47 14.19 -16.55 -27.02
N GLU A 48 13.82 -16.26 -28.27
CA GLU A 48 14.77 -16.11 -29.36
C GLU A 48 15.65 -14.88 -29.09
N LEU A 49 16.95 -15.10 -28.97
CA LEU A 49 17.91 -14.04 -28.77
C LEU A 49 18.21 -13.31 -30.09
N PRO A 50 18.41 -11.98 -30.09
CA PRO A 50 18.83 -11.25 -31.28
C PRO A 50 20.15 -11.79 -31.83
N PRO A 51 20.40 -11.67 -33.16
CA PRO A 51 21.64 -12.11 -33.77
C PRO A 51 22.87 -11.51 -33.08
N GLY A 52 23.84 -12.34 -32.73
CA GLY A 52 25.07 -11.92 -32.03
C GLY A 52 24.98 -11.93 -30.50
N VAL A 53 23.83 -12.20 -29.90
CA VAL A 53 23.67 -12.34 -28.43
C VAL A 53 23.78 -13.82 -28.06
N ILE A 54 24.79 -14.16 -27.28
CA ILE A 54 25.02 -15.53 -26.81
C ILE A 54 24.13 -15.85 -25.61
N LYS A 55 23.94 -14.89 -24.69
CA LYS A 55 23.19 -15.08 -23.45
C LYS A 55 22.64 -13.75 -22.96
N LYS A 56 21.38 -13.73 -22.54
CA LYS A 56 20.74 -12.59 -21.88
C LYS A 56 20.58 -12.89 -20.40
N VAL A 57 21.08 -12.01 -19.55
CA VAL A 57 20.91 -12.10 -18.10
C VAL A 57 20.07 -10.92 -17.63
N THR A 58 18.98 -11.21 -16.93
CA THR A 58 18.14 -10.19 -16.31
C THR A 58 18.43 -10.17 -14.81
N VAL A 59 18.88 -9.03 -14.31
CA VAL A 59 19.19 -8.84 -12.89
C VAL A 59 18.10 -7.95 -12.28
N TYR A 60 17.45 -8.45 -11.23
CA TYR A 60 16.47 -7.69 -10.45
C TYR A 60 17.16 -7.10 -9.21
N ILE A 61 17.11 -5.80 -9.08
CA ILE A 61 17.68 -5.08 -7.93
C ILE A 61 16.54 -4.51 -7.11
N ALA A 62 16.47 -4.87 -5.83
CA ALA A 62 15.52 -4.30 -4.88
C ALA A 62 16.22 -3.23 -4.03
N ILE A 63 15.65 -2.03 -4.02
CA ILE A 63 16.15 -0.89 -3.23
C ILE A 63 15.07 -0.48 -2.23
N LYS A 64 15.41 -0.50 -0.94
CA LYS A 64 14.51 -0.02 0.13
C LYS A 64 14.71 1.47 0.32
N ARG A 65 13.74 2.27 -0.12
CA ARG A 65 13.73 3.73 0.09
C ARG A 65 12.95 4.08 1.35
N LYS A 66 13.63 4.63 2.35
CA LYS A 66 13.00 5.13 3.58
C LYS A 66 12.17 6.38 3.30
N LEU A 67 11.26 6.72 4.22
CA LEU A 67 10.50 7.96 4.16
C LEU A 67 11.43 9.15 4.46
N GLN A 68 11.24 10.24 3.73
CA GLN A 68 11.94 11.49 3.96
C GLN A 68 11.01 12.69 3.78
N ALA A 69 11.42 13.85 4.30
CA ALA A 69 10.67 15.09 4.11
C ALA A 69 10.52 15.39 2.60
N GLY A 70 9.31 15.75 2.17
CA GLY A 70 8.97 15.96 0.77
C GLY A 70 8.34 14.76 0.06
N ASP A 71 8.41 13.55 0.61
CA ASP A 71 7.70 12.39 0.07
C ASP A 71 6.20 12.53 0.28
N LYS A 72 5.41 11.99 -0.65
CA LYS A 72 3.96 12.07 -0.62
C LYS A 72 3.36 10.80 -0.02
N MET A 73 2.50 10.99 0.97
CA MET A 73 1.71 9.92 1.57
C MET A 73 0.21 10.18 1.40
N ALA A 74 -0.58 9.14 1.47
CA ALA A 74 -2.04 9.23 1.42
C ALA A 74 -2.68 8.07 2.19
N GLY A 75 -3.87 8.31 2.73
CA GLY A 75 -4.77 7.25 3.17
C GLY A 75 -5.69 6.79 2.04
N ARG A 76 -6.77 6.09 2.39
CA ARG A 76 -7.79 5.57 1.46
C ARG A 76 -8.96 6.53 1.20
N HIS A 77 -8.98 7.70 1.83
CA HIS A 77 -10.12 8.64 1.83
C HIS A 77 -9.81 9.95 1.09
N GLY A 78 -8.88 9.95 0.14
CA GLY A 78 -8.46 11.17 -0.55
C GLY A 78 -7.62 12.12 0.30
N ASN A 79 -7.22 11.72 1.48
CA ASN A 79 -6.37 12.45 2.41
C ASN A 79 -4.89 12.31 2.01
N LYS A 80 -4.48 13.08 1.04
CA LYS A 80 -3.09 13.14 0.55
C LYS A 80 -2.33 14.28 1.18
N GLY A 81 -1.08 14.06 1.49
CA GLY A 81 -0.20 15.08 2.05
C GLY A 81 1.27 14.81 1.76
N VAL A 82 2.08 15.81 1.98
CA VAL A 82 3.54 15.76 1.86
C VAL A 82 4.13 15.78 3.26
N ILE A 83 5.12 14.93 3.51
CA ILE A 83 5.82 14.87 4.78
C ILE A 83 6.61 16.18 4.96
N SER A 84 6.33 16.92 6.02
CA SER A 84 7.02 18.16 6.34
C SER A 84 8.28 17.91 7.16
N ARG A 85 8.21 17.05 8.16
CA ARG A 85 9.32 16.72 9.07
C ARG A 85 9.34 15.23 9.37
N VAL A 86 10.53 14.72 9.63
CA VAL A 86 10.77 13.40 10.22
C VAL A 86 11.49 13.67 11.55
N LEU A 87 10.86 13.27 12.64
CA LEU A 87 11.38 13.46 13.99
C LEU A 87 11.93 12.14 14.52
N PRO A 88 12.88 12.17 15.48
CA PRO A 88 13.24 11.02 16.28
C PRO A 88 12.03 10.49 17.06
N GLN A 89 12.06 9.21 17.40
CA GLN A 89 10.94 8.56 18.09
C GLN A 89 10.71 9.16 19.48
N GLU A 90 11.77 9.61 20.14
CA GLU A 90 11.75 10.21 21.47
C GLU A 90 11.02 11.56 21.51
N ASP A 91 11.06 12.30 20.38
CA ASP A 91 10.43 13.63 20.26
C ASP A 91 8.96 13.55 19.83
N MET A 92 8.47 12.35 19.49
CA MET A 92 7.08 12.16 19.08
C MET A 92 6.14 12.14 20.29
N PRO A 93 4.90 12.64 20.15
CA PRO A 93 3.89 12.49 21.18
C PRO A 93 3.66 11.02 21.53
N TYR A 94 3.36 10.74 22.79
CA TYR A 94 3.16 9.38 23.26
C TYR A 94 1.91 9.25 24.15
N LEU A 95 1.38 8.04 24.21
CA LEU A 95 0.24 7.64 25.03
C LEU A 95 0.66 7.46 26.50
N ALA A 96 -0.30 7.35 27.40
CA ALA A 96 -0.06 7.11 28.83
C ALA A 96 0.70 5.80 29.11
N ASP A 97 0.65 4.83 28.21
CA ASP A 97 1.40 3.56 28.24
C ASP A 97 2.86 3.70 27.76
N GLY A 98 3.27 4.92 27.34
CA GLY A 98 4.59 5.18 26.78
C GLY A 98 4.72 4.84 25.29
N THR A 99 3.67 4.41 24.62
CA THR A 99 3.72 4.10 23.18
C THR A 99 3.72 5.39 22.36
N PRO A 100 4.76 5.67 21.55
CA PRO A 100 4.78 6.86 20.70
C PRO A 100 3.83 6.71 19.51
N VAL A 101 3.33 7.85 19.02
CA VAL A 101 2.57 7.89 17.75
C VAL A 101 3.53 7.89 16.57
N ASP A 102 3.18 7.17 15.51
CA ASP A 102 4.02 7.06 14.30
C ASP A 102 3.85 8.25 13.35
N LEU A 103 2.68 8.87 13.34
CA LEU A 103 2.30 9.92 12.40
C LEU A 103 1.39 10.96 13.05
N VAL A 104 1.67 12.23 12.80
CA VAL A 104 0.83 13.35 13.20
C VAL A 104 0.24 13.99 11.94
N LEU A 105 -1.08 14.09 11.89
CA LEU A 105 -1.83 14.68 10.79
C LEU A 105 -2.39 16.06 11.19
N ASN A 106 -2.36 16.99 10.23
CA ASN A 106 -2.98 18.30 10.44
C ASN A 106 -4.51 18.18 10.41
N PRO A 107 -5.22 18.54 11.51
CA PRO A 107 -6.67 18.45 11.59
C PRO A 107 -7.40 19.37 10.61
N LEU A 108 -6.80 20.47 10.18
CA LEU A 108 -7.40 21.40 9.22
C LEU A 108 -7.65 20.76 7.84
N GLY A 109 -6.99 19.66 7.53
CA GLY A 109 -7.20 18.92 6.30
C GLY A 109 -8.50 18.10 6.25
N VAL A 110 -9.23 17.96 7.35
CA VAL A 110 -10.44 17.13 7.45
C VAL A 110 -11.73 17.93 7.19
N PRO A 111 -12.05 19.03 7.90
CA PRO A 111 -13.34 19.71 7.79
C PRO A 111 -13.59 20.28 6.40
N SER A 112 -12.58 20.90 5.79
CA SER A 112 -12.70 21.53 4.47
C SER A 112 -12.90 20.53 3.33
N ARG A 113 -12.50 19.28 3.52
CA ARG A 113 -12.54 18.22 2.49
C ARG A 113 -13.67 17.22 2.70
N MET A 114 -14.39 17.31 3.81
CA MET A 114 -15.56 16.48 4.15
C MET A 114 -15.32 14.97 4.07
N ASN A 115 -14.08 14.51 4.18
CA ASN A 115 -13.70 13.11 4.15
C ASN A 115 -13.74 12.48 5.55
N ILE A 116 -14.91 12.45 6.15
CA ILE A 116 -15.14 11.99 7.53
C ILE A 116 -14.83 10.49 7.68
N GLY A 117 -14.92 9.72 6.61
CA GLY A 117 -14.58 8.29 6.62
C GLY A 117 -13.19 7.97 7.18
N GLN A 118 -12.24 8.89 7.09
CA GLN A 118 -10.92 8.72 7.70
C GLN A 118 -10.97 8.72 9.24
N LEU A 119 -11.88 9.48 9.85
CA LEU A 119 -12.06 9.47 11.30
C LEU A 119 -12.73 8.17 11.75
N LEU A 120 -13.73 7.69 11.02
CA LEU A 120 -14.40 6.43 11.30
C LEU A 120 -13.41 5.25 11.18
N GLU A 121 -12.54 5.26 10.15
CA GLU A 121 -11.46 4.28 10.01
C GLU A 121 -10.49 4.33 11.20
N LEU A 122 -10.13 5.53 11.64
CA LEU A 122 -9.21 5.74 12.76
C LEU A 122 -9.78 5.18 14.06
N HIS A 123 -11.05 5.47 14.37
CA HIS A 123 -11.74 4.97 15.57
C HIS A 123 -11.89 3.45 15.56
N LEU A 124 -12.31 2.87 14.42
CA LEU A 124 -12.43 1.43 14.28
C LEU A 124 -11.07 0.71 14.39
N GLY A 125 -10.03 1.33 13.81
CA GLY A 125 -8.65 0.83 13.94
C GLY A 125 -8.15 0.90 15.39
N TRP A 126 -8.53 1.95 16.13
CA TRP A 126 -8.21 2.08 17.55
C TRP A 126 -8.90 1.01 18.40
N ALA A 127 -10.19 0.78 18.17
CA ALA A 127 -10.93 -0.33 18.78
C ALA A 127 -10.30 -1.69 18.47
N GLY A 128 -9.91 -1.91 17.21
CA GLY A 128 -9.25 -3.15 16.80
C GLY A 128 -7.93 -3.42 17.52
N ARG A 129 -7.14 -2.38 17.77
CA ARG A 129 -5.90 -2.46 18.55
C ARG A 129 -6.20 -2.79 20.02
N GLY A 130 -7.12 -2.05 20.65
CA GLY A 130 -7.49 -2.27 22.05
C GLY A 130 -8.06 -3.67 22.30
N LEU A 131 -8.87 -4.19 21.38
CA LEU A 131 -9.34 -5.59 21.42
C LEU A 131 -8.17 -6.58 21.32
N GLY A 132 -7.15 -6.29 20.51
CA GLY A 132 -5.93 -7.10 20.44
C GLY A 132 -5.18 -7.15 21.76
N GLU A 133 -5.04 -6.02 22.44
CA GLU A 133 -4.43 -5.93 23.78
C GLU A 133 -5.24 -6.72 24.82
N LYS A 134 -6.58 -6.70 24.74
CA LYS A 134 -7.42 -7.58 25.58
C LYS A 134 -7.19 -9.07 25.33
N PHE A 135 -7.07 -9.48 24.07
CA PHE A 135 -6.73 -10.88 23.76
C PHE A 135 -5.35 -11.26 24.32
N LYS A 136 -4.40 -10.36 24.24
CA LYS A 136 -3.06 -10.57 24.82
C LYS A 136 -3.14 -10.75 26.35
N ALA A 137 -3.85 -9.87 27.05
CA ALA A 137 -4.07 -9.98 28.50
C ALA A 137 -4.77 -11.29 28.88
N LEU A 138 -5.85 -11.67 28.20
CA LEU A 138 -6.57 -12.92 28.46
C LEU A 138 -5.70 -14.17 28.26
N ILE A 139 -4.76 -14.14 27.32
CA ILE A 139 -3.85 -15.25 27.07
C ILE A 139 -2.74 -15.30 28.12
N GLU A 140 -2.19 -14.17 28.53
CA GLU A 140 -1.18 -14.05 29.59
C GLU A 140 -1.74 -14.49 30.94
N GLU A 141 -2.99 -14.14 31.25
CA GLU A 141 -3.71 -14.57 32.45
C GLU A 141 -4.11 -16.04 32.43
N GLN A 142 -3.91 -16.75 31.32
CA GLN A 142 -4.42 -18.11 31.08
C GLN A 142 -5.93 -18.22 31.33
N ALA A 143 -6.67 -17.17 30.96
CA ALA A 143 -8.10 -17.09 31.16
C ALA A 143 -8.85 -18.26 30.54
N ASP A 144 -10.06 -18.56 31.08
CA ASP A 144 -10.90 -19.61 30.58
C ASP A 144 -11.25 -19.41 29.10
N LEU A 145 -11.09 -20.47 28.32
CA LEU A 145 -11.38 -20.46 26.87
C LEU A 145 -12.81 -20.00 26.56
N HIS A 146 -13.71 -20.11 27.52
CA HIS A 146 -15.08 -19.62 27.37
C HIS A 146 -15.12 -18.11 27.21
N ARG A 147 -14.32 -17.35 27.99
CA ARG A 147 -14.23 -15.89 27.88
C ARG A 147 -13.68 -15.46 26.52
N ILE A 148 -12.70 -16.19 26.01
CA ILE A 148 -12.13 -15.93 24.67
C ILE A 148 -13.16 -16.18 23.58
N LYS A 149 -13.92 -17.29 23.65
CA LYS A 149 -14.99 -17.60 22.72
C LYS A 149 -16.11 -16.56 22.74
N ASP A 150 -16.52 -16.13 23.92
CA ASP A 150 -17.54 -15.10 24.12
C ASP A 150 -17.11 -13.76 23.53
N LEU A 151 -15.84 -13.38 23.72
CA LEU A 151 -15.32 -12.13 23.15
C LEU A 151 -15.29 -12.21 21.61
N ILE A 152 -14.84 -13.34 21.04
CA ILE A 152 -14.85 -13.53 19.58
C ILE A 152 -16.27 -13.46 19.02
N SER A 153 -17.24 -14.10 19.66
CA SER A 153 -18.65 -14.06 19.24
C SER A 153 -19.24 -12.64 19.26
N LYS A 154 -18.91 -11.86 20.30
CA LYS A 154 -19.35 -10.46 20.42
C LYS A 154 -18.74 -9.55 19.36
N ILE A 155 -17.50 -9.80 18.94
CA ILE A 155 -16.81 -9.00 17.93
C ILE A 155 -17.38 -9.27 16.54
N TYR A 156 -17.49 -10.53 16.15
CA TYR A 156 -17.82 -10.87 14.75
C TYR A 156 -19.34 -10.93 14.50
N LYS A 157 -20.18 -11.18 15.51
CA LYS A 157 -21.66 -11.23 15.43
C LYS A 157 -22.18 -12.03 14.22
N ASP A 158 -21.49 -13.10 13.81
CA ASP A 158 -21.80 -13.93 12.64
C ASP A 158 -22.15 -15.34 13.06
N GLU A 159 -23.32 -15.83 12.63
CA GLU A 159 -23.79 -17.20 12.91
C GLU A 159 -22.79 -18.27 12.43
N LYS A 160 -22.04 -18.02 11.37
CA LYS A 160 -21.02 -18.95 10.87
C LYS A 160 -19.83 -19.05 11.81
N VAL A 161 -19.42 -17.92 12.39
CA VAL A 161 -18.35 -17.87 13.40
C VAL A 161 -18.78 -18.58 14.65
N ASP A 162 -20.00 -18.35 15.13
CA ASP A 162 -20.58 -19.03 16.29
C ASP A 162 -20.70 -20.52 16.06
N GLY A 163 -21.13 -20.92 14.86
CA GLY A 163 -21.18 -22.33 14.46
C GLY A 163 -19.82 -23.00 14.43
N TRP A 164 -18.79 -22.28 14.04
CA TRP A 164 -17.39 -22.74 14.05
C TRP A 164 -16.86 -22.81 15.49
N LEU A 165 -17.08 -21.80 16.32
CA LEU A 165 -16.63 -21.74 17.71
C LEU A 165 -17.19 -22.92 18.56
N LYS A 166 -18.41 -23.37 18.28
CA LYS A 166 -19.03 -24.55 18.95
C LYS A 166 -18.33 -25.85 18.55
N LYS A 167 -17.77 -25.95 17.36
CA LYS A 167 -17.13 -27.16 16.80
C LYS A 167 -15.61 -27.14 16.95
N ALA A 168 -15.00 -25.95 17.14
CA ALA A 168 -13.57 -25.78 17.19
C ALA A 168 -12.94 -26.44 18.42
N SER A 169 -11.79 -27.06 18.22
CA SER A 169 -10.97 -27.59 19.32
C SER A 169 -10.31 -26.45 20.10
N ASP A 170 -9.99 -26.69 21.35
CA ASP A 170 -9.33 -25.70 22.22
C ASP A 170 -8.00 -25.19 21.64
N LYS A 171 -7.28 -26.05 20.91
CA LYS A 171 -6.05 -25.70 20.22
C LYS A 171 -6.30 -24.66 19.11
N GLN A 172 -7.36 -24.86 18.32
CA GLN A 172 -7.71 -23.93 17.23
C GLN A 172 -8.18 -22.58 17.75
N VAL A 173 -8.93 -22.57 18.87
CA VAL A 173 -9.35 -21.30 19.50
C VAL A 173 -8.16 -20.53 20.06
N LYS A 174 -7.20 -21.20 20.70
CA LYS A 174 -5.94 -20.57 21.16
C LYS A 174 -5.10 -20.03 20.01
N GLU A 175 -5.01 -20.77 18.92
CA GLU A 175 -4.29 -20.32 17.72
C GLU A 175 -4.93 -19.07 17.09
N LEU A 176 -6.27 -19.05 17.01
CA LEU A 176 -7.02 -17.87 16.56
C LEU A 176 -6.78 -16.68 17.49
N ALA A 177 -6.90 -16.88 18.81
CA ALA A 177 -6.66 -15.83 19.79
C ALA A 177 -5.22 -15.29 19.71
N ASN A 178 -4.22 -16.15 19.51
CA ASN A 178 -2.83 -15.72 19.29
C ASN A 178 -2.68 -14.84 18.04
N ASN A 179 -3.40 -15.15 16.97
CA ASN A 179 -3.38 -14.34 15.76
C ASN A 179 -4.08 -12.98 15.95
N LEU A 180 -5.03 -12.88 16.88
CA LEU A 180 -5.76 -11.65 17.19
C LEU A 180 -5.01 -10.72 18.18
N GLN A 181 -3.95 -11.17 18.84
CA GLN A 181 -3.16 -10.35 19.75
C GLN A 181 -2.58 -9.09 19.10
N THR A 182 -2.25 -9.15 17.81
CA THR A 182 -1.71 -8.00 17.05
C THR A 182 -2.76 -6.97 16.67
N GLY A 183 -4.01 -7.22 16.99
CA GLY A 183 -5.17 -6.41 16.67
C GLY A 183 -6.21 -7.16 15.86
N VAL A 184 -7.47 -6.83 16.11
CA VAL A 184 -8.61 -7.36 15.35
C VAL A 184 -8.71 -6.63 14.03
N ARG A 185 -8.82 -7.39 12.93
CA ARG A 185 -8.95 -6.84 11.59
C ARG A 185 -10.42 -6.83 11.19
N PHE A 186 -10.95 -5.66 10.86
CA PHE A 186 -12.30 -5.47 10.37
C PHE A 186 -12.33 -5.40 8.85
N ALA A 187 -13.28 -6.11 8.23
CA ALA A 187 -13.61 -5.96 6.82
C ALA A 187 -14.79 -4.99 6.70
N SER A 188 -14.60 -3.90 5.95
CA SER A 188 -15.64 -2.90 5.71
C SER A 188 -15.87 -2.77 4.20
N PRO A 189 -16.86 -3.49 3.61
CA PRO A 189 -17.26 -3.34 2.22
C PRO A 189 -17.72 -1.91 1.93
N VAL A 190 -17.59 -1.47 0.67
CA VAL A 190 -17.82 -0.08 0.27
C VAL A 190 -19.26 0.41 0.56
N PHE A 191 -20.26 -0.48 0.39
CA PHE A 191 -21.69 -0.13 0.57
C PHE A 191 -22.34 -0.81 1.78
N ASP A 192 -21.60 -1.57 2.55
CA ASP A 192 -22.06 -2.27 3.75
C ASP A 192 -20.98 -2.13 4.85
N GLY A 193 -20.60 -0.90 5.11
CA GLY A 193 -19.60 -0.54 6.12
C GLY A 193 -20.17 -0.54 7.52
N ALA A 194 -19.28 -0.49 8.52
CA ALA A 194 -19.65 -0.34 9.92
C ALA A 194 -20.37 0.99 10.15
N THR A 195 -21.45 0.96 10.90
CA THR A 195 -22.19 2.15 11.32
C THR A 195 -21.48 2.81 12.51
N GLU A 196 -21.86 4.06 12.81
CA GLU A 196 -21.35 4.78 13.99
C GLU A 196 -21.57 4.00 15.29
N LYS A 197 -22.77 3.41 15.44
CA LYS A 197 -23.11 2.56 16.59
C LYS A 197 -22.24 1.32 16.72
N ASP A 198 -21.93 0.68 15.60
CA ASP A 198 -21.04 -0.50 15.60
C ASP A 198 -19.63 -0.11 16.07
N ILE A 199 -19.15 1.07 15.67
CA ILE A 199 -17.84 1.59 16.08
C ILE A 199 -17.84 1.90 17.59
N GLU A 200 -18.89 2.57 18.11
CA GLU A 200 -19.02 2.86 19.53
C GLU A 200 -19.05 1.57 20.36
N GLU A 201 -19.81 0.57 19.93
CA GLU A 201 -19.85 -0.74 20.60
C GLU A 201 -18.49 -1.43 20.61
N MET A 202 -17.72 -1.32 19.52
CA MET A 202 -16.37 -1.90 19.48
C MET A 202 -15.39 -1.14 20.38
N LEU A 203 -15.52 0.18 20.49
CA LEU A 203 -14.73 0.98 21.44
C LEU A 203 -15.06 0.61 22.89
N GLU A 204 -16.36 0.47 23.24
CA GLU A 204 -16.78 -0.01 24.55
C GLU A 204 -16.24 -1.42 24.85
N LEU A 205 -16.33 -2.35 23.91
CA LEU A 205 -15.78 -3.69 24.04
C LEU A 205 -14.25 -3.67 24.26
N ALA A 206 -13.57 -2.66 23.75
CA ALA A 206 -12.13 -2.47 23.93
C ALA A 206 -11.76 -1.72 25.23
N ASP A 207 -12.74 -1.31 26.06
CA ASP A 207 -12.59 -0.43 27.24
C ASP A 207 -11.96 0.92 26.91
N LEU A 208 -12.27 1.44 25.72
CA LEU A 208 -11.84 2.75 25.24
C LEU A 208 -12.99 3.74 25.29
N ASP A 209 -12.64 5.05 25.36
CA ASP A 209 -13.65 6.11 25.33
C ASP A 209 -14.40 6.11 23.99
N LYS A 210 -15.72 6.25 24.03
CA LYS A 210 -16.59 6.36 22.85
C LYS A 210 -16.25 7.53 21.94
N SER A 211 -15.68 8.60 22.51
CA SER A 211 -15.24 9.77 21.74
C SER A 211 -14.06 9.47 20.81
N GLY A 212 -13.34 8.34 21.01
CA GLY A 212 -12.12 8.00 20.30
C GLY A 212 -10.97 8.96 20.57
N LYS A 213 -11.06 9.75 21.65
CA LYS A 213 -10.02 10.67 22.08
C LYS A 213 -9.25 10.09 23.26
N THR A 214 -8.02 10.54 23.41
CA THR A 214 -7.16 10.15 24.53
C THR A 214 -6.19 11.27 24.87
N THR A 215 -5.71 11.30 26.11
CA THR A 215 -4.66 12.22 26.51
C THR A 215 -3.33 11.78 25.97
N LEU A 216 -2.65 12.68 25.25
CA LEU A 216 -1.28 12.49 24.78
C LEU A 216 -0.31 13.35 25.60
N PHE A 217 0.93 12.92 25.64
CA PHE A 217 2.05 13.62 26.24
C PHE A 217 3.01 14.08 25.16
N ASP A 218 3.56 15.28 25.31
CA ASP A 218 4.56 15.81 24.38
C ASP A 218 5.91 15.10 24.58
N GLY A 219 6.53 14.62 23.52
CA GLY A 219 7.80 13.89 23.59
C GLY A 219 8.97 14.73 24.08
N ILE A 220 8.92 16.06 23.86
CA ILE A 220 10.02 16.97 24.24
C ILE A 220 9.89 17.45 25.68
N SER A 221 8.71 17.94 26.07
CA SER A 221 8.48 18.51 27.40
C SER A 221 8.04 17.47 28.46
N GLY A 222 7.44 16.37 27.99
CA GLY A 222 6.83 15.36 28.87
C GLY A 222 5.50 15.81 29.49
N GLU A 223 4.99 17.00 29.14
CA GLU A 223 3.72 17.53 29.64
C GLU A 223 2.53 16.96 28.85
N ALA A 224 1.40 16.77 29.53
CA ALA A 224 0.16 16.39 28.87
C ALA A 224 -0.35 17.53 27.98
N PHE A 225 -0.91 17.20 26.82
CA PHE A 225 -1.63 18.19 26.02
C PHE A 225 -2.85 18.73 26.76
N SER A 226 -3.15 20.01 26.55
CA SER A 226 -4.30 20.69 27.20
C SER A 226 -5.64 20.10 26.80
N GLU A 227 -5.72 19.51 25.60
CA GLU A 227 -6.93 18.93 25.05
C GLU A 227 -6.70 17.47 24.67
N GLU A 228 -7.75 16.67 24.81
CA GLU A 228 -7.74 15.28 24.34
C GLU A 228 -7.65 15.21 22.82
N VAL A 229 -6.81 14.32 22.33
CA VAL A 229 -6.50 14.17 20.92
C VAL A 229 -7.12 12.88 20.37
N THR A 230 -7.67 12.93 19.16
CA THR A 230 -8.12 11.73 18.43
C THR A 230 -6.92 10.92 17.97
N VAL A 231 -6.81 9.69 18.48
CA VAL A 231 -5.74 8.75 18.17
C VAL A 231 -6.35 7.45 17.65
N GLY A 232 -5.64 6.78 16.76
CA GLY A 232 -6.08 5.48 16.26
C GLY A 232 -5.13 4.91 15.23
N THR A 233 -5.51 3.78 14.67
CA THR A 233 -4.72 3.07 13.65
C THR A 233 -5.37 3.24 12.29
N MET A 234 -4.60 3.75 11.32
CA MET A 234 -5.07 4.01 9.96
C MET A 234 -4.14 3.34 8.94
N TYR A 235 -4.69 2.96 7.79
CA TYR A 235 -3.93 2.43 6.68
C TYR A 235 -3.34 3.56 5.84
N MET A 236 -2.01 3.67 5.81
CA MET A 236 -1.29 4.71 5.08
C MET A 236 -0.47 4.13 3.93
N LEU A 237 -0.49 4.83 2.81
CA LEU A 237 0.20 4.48 1.57
C LEU A 237 1.31 5.50 1.29
N LYS A 238 2.52 5.02 0.98
CA LYS A 238 3.56 5.84 0.36
C LYS A 238 3.30 5.88 -1.14
N LEU A 239 3.10 7.08 -1.70
CA LEU A 239 2.88 7.25 -3.12
C LEU A 239 4.23 7.33 -3.88
N HIS A 240 4.23 6.90 -5.15
CA HIS A 240 5.42 6.96 -6.01
C HIS A 240 5.70 8.39 -6.54
N HIS A 241 5.54 9.37 -5.65
CA HIS A 241 5.90 10.76 -5.85
C HIS A 241 7.02 11.12 -4.87
N LEU A 242 8.16 10.49 -5.06
CA LEU A 242 9.32 10.64 -4.18
C LEU A 242 10.04 11.94 -4.47
N VAL A 243 10.50 12.63 -3.43
CA VAL A 243 11.24 13.89 -3.57
C VAL A 243 12.56 13.68 -4.35
N GLU A 244 13.24 12.56 -4.14
CA GLU A 244 14.48 12.22 -4.83
C GLU A 244 14.33 12.19 -6.36
N GLU A 245 13.16 11.78 -6.85
CA GLU A 245 12.88 11.74 -8.28
C GLU A 245 12.52 13.10 -8.87
N LYS A 246 12.10 14.05 -8.03
CA LYS A 246 11.64 15.39 -8.43
C LYS A 246 12.67 16.48 -8.21
N ILE A 247 13.51 16.36 -7.19
CA ILE A 247 14.56 17.33 -6.92
C ILE A 247 15.52 17.40 -8.10
N HIS A 248 15.74 18.60 -8.59
CA HIS A 248 16.63 18.82 -9.73
C HIS A 248 17.29 20.19 -9.63
N ALA A 249 18.58 20.25 -9.92
CA ALA A 249 19.35 21.46 -10.02
C ALA A 249 20.31 21.36 -11.21
N ARG A 250 20.66 22.50 -11.78
CA ARG A 250 21.61 22.57 -12.90
C ARG A 250 22.48 23.81 -12.75
N SER A 251 23.75 23.65 -12.96
CA SER A 251 24.68 24.75 -13.22
C SER A 251 24.93 24.86 -14.72
N THR A 252 25.75 23.98 -15.27
CA THR A 252 26.04 23.80 -16.70
C THR A 252 25.63 22.39 -17.12
N GLY A 253 25.28 22.18 -18.40
CA GLY A 253 24.83 20.88 -18.90
C GLY A 253 24.65 20.90 -20.41
N PRO A 254 23.97 19.87 -20.97
CA PRO A 254 23.80 19.78 -22.42
C PRO A 254 22.88 20.88 -22.97
N TYR A 255 23.21 21.34 -24.17
CA TYR A 255 22.45 22.32 -24.93
C TYR A 255 21.89 21.72 -26.22
N SER A 256 20.82 22.31 -26.75
CA SER A 256 20.25 21.92 -28.04
C SER A 256 21.21 22.28 -29.16
N LEU A 257 21.38 21.38 -30.13
CA LEU A 257 22.29 21.64 -31.28
C LEU A 257 21.81 22.78 -32.18
N VAL A 258 20.50 22.96 -32.32
CA VAL A 258 19.92 23.96 -33.24
C VAL A 258 19.79 25.32 -32.56
N THR A 259 19.16 25.36 -31.38
CA THR A 259 18.84 26.63 -30.70
C THR A 259 19.93 27.10 -29.72
N GLN A 260 20.89 26.25 -29.39
CA GLN A 260 21.92 26.48 -28.37
C GLN A 260 21.34 26.85 -26.98
N GLN A 261 20.08 26.49 -26.74
CA GLN A 261 19.40 26.67 -25.46
C GLN A 261 19.56 25.43 -24.57
N PRO A 262 19.53 25.58 -23.23
CA PRO A 262 19.52 24.44 -22.33
C PRO A 262 18.37 23.47 -22.63
N LEU A 263 18.66 22.16 -22.62
CA LEU A 263 17.61 21.14 -22.76
C LEU A 263 16.62 21.22 -21.59
N GLY A 264 15.41 20.70 -21.78
CA GLY A 264 14.37 20.61 -20.74
C GLY A 264 14.34 19.25 -20.07
N GLY A 265 13.88 19.22 -18.80
CA GLY A 265 13.61 17.98 -18.07
C GLY A 265 14.81 17.43 -17.27
N LYS A 266 14.49 16.79 -16.14
CA LYS A 266 15.48 16.20 -15.21
C LYS A 266 16.30 15.08 -15.86
N ALA A 267 15.68 14.24 -16.69
CA ALA A 267 16.34 13.11 -17.33
C ALA A 267 17.50 13.52 -18.25
N GLN A 268 17.42 14.70 -18.84
CA GLN A 268 18.42 15.27 -19.74
C GLN A 268 19.35 16.26 -19.04
N PHE A 269 19.30 16.32 -17.72
CA PHE A 269 20.03 17.35 -16.94
C PHE A 269 19.73 18.77 -17.45
N GLY A 270 18.46 19.03 -17.76
CA GLY A 270 17.98 20.27 -18.36
C GLY A 270 17.76 21.39 -17.36
N GLY A 271 17.55 22.59 -17.89
CA GLY A 271 17.22 23.78 -17.10
C GLY A 271 15.71 23.95 -16.88
N GLN A 272 15.36 24.81 -15.93
CA GLN A 272 14.00 25.29 -15.73
C GLN A 272 13.63 26.31 -16.80
N ARG A 273 12.38 26.28 -17.25
CA ARG A 273 11.89 27.27 -18.22
C ARG A 273 11.44 28.53 -17.50
N LEU A 274 12.02 29.68 -17.88
CA LEU A 274 11.48 30.99 -17.55
C LEU A 274 10.40 31.33 -18.58
N GLY A 275 9.14 31.27 -18.17
CA GLY A 275 8.01 31.56 -19.04
C GLY A 275 7.81 33.09 -19.24
N GLU A 276 6.87 33.45 -20.11
CA GLU A 276 6.52 34.84 -20.38
C GLU A 276 6.02 35.58 -19.13
N MET A 277 5.21 34.92 -18.30
CA MET A 277 4.71 35.54 -17.07
C MET A 277 5.80 35.79 -16.02
N GLU A 278 6.79 34.91 -15.93
CA GLU A 278 7.97 35.09 -15.06
C GLU A 278 8.83 36.24 -15.51
N VAL A 279 8.93 36.48 -16.83
CA VAL A 279 9.59 37.67 -17.41
C VAL A 279 8.87 38.94 -16.97
N TRP A 280 7.55 39.00 -17.06
CA TRP A 280 6.74 40.14 -16.59
C TRP A 280 6.95 40.43 -15.10
N ALA A 281 7.10 39.41 -14.30
CA ALA A 281 7.38 39.57 -12.87
C ALA A 281 8.72 40.24 -12.62
N LEU A 282 9.78 39.87 -13.38
CA LEU A 282 11.08 40.48 -13.29
C LEU A 282 11.07 41.94 -13.78
N GLU A 283 10.30 42.25 -14.83
CA GLU A 283 10.07 43.60 -15.32
C GLU A 283 9.38 44.48 -14.28
N ALA A 284 8.35 43.93 -13.64
CA ALA A 284 7.61 44.64 -12.59
C ALA A 284 8.48 45.00 -11.37
N TYR A 285 9.45 44.14 -11.04
CA TYR A 285 10.44 44.43 -10.00
C TYR A 285 11.58 45.33 -10.45
N GLY A 286 11.66 45.67 -11.74
CA GLY A 286 12.76 46.46 -12.29
C GLY A 286 14.11 45.75 -12.26
N ALA A 287 14.13 44.42 -12.20
CA ALA A 287 15.34 43.60 -12.11
C ALA A 287 16.00 43.38 -13.48
N ALA A 288 16.41 44.47 -14.14
CA ALA A 288 16.89 44.48 -15.52
C ALA A 288 18.16 43.64 -15.72
N TYR A 289 19.12 43.71 -14.81
CA TYR A 289 20.38 42.93 -14.91
C TYR A 289 20.12 41.42 -14.75
N SER A 290 19.25 41.02 -13.83
CA SER A 290 18.87 39.62 -13.67
C SER A 290 18.14 39.09 -14.91
N LEU A 291 17.24 39.91 -15.49
CA LEU A 291 16.53 39.53 -16.71
C LEU A 291 17.50 39.39 -17.88
N GLN A 292 18.46 40.32 -18.03
CA GLN A 292 19.51 40.25 -19.06
C GLN A 292 20.33 38.96 -18.90
N GLU A 293 20.74 38.58 -17.68
CA GLU A 293 21.47 37.35 -17.41
C GLU A 293 20.69 36.10 -17.81
N PHE A 294 19.40 36.07 -17.48
CA PHE A 294 18.53 34.93 -17.85
C PHE A 294 18.34 34.80 -19.36
N LEU A 295 18.27 35.91 -20.10
CA LEU A 295 18.06 35.94 -21.55
C LEU A 295 19.34 35.71 -22.35
N THR A 296 20.53 35.94 -21.79
CA THR A 296 21.81 35.84 -22.49
C THR A 296 22.65 34.66 -22.00
N VAL A 297 23.43 34.86 -20.94
CA VAL A 297 24.42 33.88 -20.44
C VAL A 297 23.80 32.56 -19.99
N LYS A 298 22.62 32.61 -19.41
CA LYS A 298 21.91 31.41 -18.99
C LYS A 298 21.04 30.76 -20.09
N SER A 299 20.97 31.36 -21.27
CA SER A 299 20.16 30.85 -22.39
C SER A 299 21.05 30.38 -23.55
N ASP A 300 21.32 31.24 -24.52
CA ASP A 300 21.94 30.90 -25.81
C ASP A 300 23.22 31.68 -26.17
N ASP A 301 23.73 32.51 -25.28
CA ASP A 301 24.98 33.23 -25.50
C ASP A 301 26.21 32.32 -25.29
N VAL A 302 26.59 31.62 -26.36
CA VAL A 302 27.73 30.68 -26.37
C VAL A 302 29.03 31.34 -25.95
N VAL A 303 29.22 32.61 -26.32
CA VAL A 303 30.47 33.37 -26.02
C VAL A 303 30.51 33.74 -24.54
N GLY A 304 29.39 34.19 -24.00
CA GLY A 304 29.26 34.50 -22.57
C GLY A 304 29.43 33.25 -21.68
N ILE A 305 28.85 32.14 -22.08
CA ILE A 305 28.97 30.86 -21.36
C ILE A 305 30.43 30.37 -21.31
N THR A 306 31.18 30.53 -22.38
CA THR A 306 32.60 30.10 -22.45
C THR A 306 33.53 30.97 -21.59
N ARG A 307 33.11 32.18 -21.25
CA ARG A 307 33.88 33.14 -20.42
C ARG A 307 33.58 32.99 -18.91
N MET A 308 32.50 32.29 -18.56
CA MET A 308 32.18 31.92 -17.18
C MET A 308 32.99 30.70 -16.69
#